data_ce5b0d946f6c2923adf044134c82d43b
#
_entry.id   ce5b0d946f6c2923adf044134c82d43b
#
_cell.length_a   1.000
_cell.length_b   1.000
_cell.length_c   1.000
_cell.angle_alpha   90.00
_cell.angle_beta   90.00
_cell.angle_gamma   90.00
#
_symmetry.space_group_name_H-M   'P 1'
#
loop_
_entity.id
_entity.type
_entity.pdbx_description
1 polymer ?
#
loop_
_entity_poly.entity_id
_entity_poly.type
_entity_poly.pdbx_seq_one_letter_code
_entity_poly.pdbx_strand_id
1 'polypeptide(L)'
;MGVLIPNQYFYIWTGSSFPYLNLLAVKSLLLADDSATAVVYIVGPEPQNDNFENLRALERVSVVSIEPNDVFSQLPTDVKSVGTIFHKMPESSASARSNILRYALLYLNGGVYLDFDTVVTRSLSDLAGHQSFIGEENVWVGDEDRVAGKWWVCLYPRNLFWLTSWLLRRADSAWFSGKLQVARALEKTDAIWSKKQPNNAVMGAVARSPFIRELLLACLDADFTVRYATGPTLVSHVAANFPHLVSTLPVNYFYSVAPGESFRFFADRTLELPSEAYLIHFAASNHKKLIPTIDATCSWTRSSHTVMAGLIADVESRYSDEKNEESVSSIDEQPLISCLMVTANRAEIARVAIECFSEQTWPNKELVIIDDGTEDYSDLISSFDCADRVRYIKLQPANPRLSLGELRNLSIEEARGEWCVQWDDDEWYHPERLAIQLNAAAQADVGASALKWTLMHVKENSDESLTFRGDSGIATPGTLMFRKGDVRYPHLARNEDGVFLRDVKANHGLVVLDENYSHLFIRVFHGSNTWEKDHFLARLHRRAVDWPSWVWSRWIMSDVTRHRAFKLSSREHDSLQQMTHSFDRSNELVSL
;
A
#
# COMPACT_ATOMS: atom_id res chain seq x y z
N MET A 1 -19.35 21.78 26.60
CA MET A 1 -18.67 20.96 25.60
C MET A 1 -19.65 20.74 24.46
N GLY A 2 -19.30 21.07 23.21
CA GLY A 2 -20.15 20.77 22.07
C GLY A 2 -20.30 19.26 21.88
N VAL A 3 -21.41 18.82 21.32
CA VAL A 3 -21.62 17.41 20.97
C VAL A 3 -20.65 17.11 19.81
N LEU A 4 -19.81 16.09 19.96
CA LEU A 4 -18.88 15.65 18.91
C LEU A 4 -19.58 14.64 17.98
N ILE A 5 -19.15 14.61 16.72
CA ILE A 5 -19.54 13.54 15.79
C ILE A 5 -18.97 12.22 16.33
N PRO A 6 -19.81 11.17 16.49
CA PRO A 6 -19.32 9.86 16.92
C PRO A 6 -18.27 9.30 15.96
N ASN A 7 -17.22 8.66 16.49
CA ASN A 7 -16.19 7.97 15.68
C ASN A 7 -16.72 6.63 15.15
N GLN A 8 -17.92 6.65 14.64
CA GLN A 8 -18.62 5.54 14.01
C GLN A 8 -18.87 5.87 12.55
N TYR A 9 -18.43 4.98 11.68
CA TYR A 9 -18.55 5.12 10.24
C TYR A 9 -19.58 4.14 9.71
N PHE A 10 -20.29 4.51 8.66
CA PHE A 10 -21.23 3.58 8.07
C PHE A 10 -21.30 3.66 6.56
N TYR A 11 -21.63 2.54 5.99
CA TYR A 11 -21.77 2.29 4.55
C TYR A 11 -23.14 1.69 4.28
N ILE A 12 -23.67 1.85 3.08
CA ILE A 12 -24.93 1.24 2.65
C ILE A 12 -24.66 0.42 1.38
N TRP A 13 -25.09 -0.84 1.36
CA TRP A 13 -24.95 -1.71 0.21
C TRP A 13 -26.29 -2.33 -0.21
N THR A 14 -26.53 -2.39 -1.56
CA THR A 14 -27.80 -2.90 -2.14
C THR A 14 -27.55 -3.94 -3.25
N GLY A 15 -26.32 -4.45 -3.39
CA GLY A 15 -25.94 -5.38 -4.46
C GLY A 15 -25.93 -6.84 -4.00
N SER A 16 -26.12 -7.78 -4.94
CA SER A 16 -26.03 -9.22 -4.69
C SER A 16 -24.60 -9.77 -4.66
N SER A 17 -23.60 -8.98 -5.06
CA SER A 17 -22.16 -9.31 -5.00
C SER A 17 -21.41 -8.14 -4.38
N PHE A 18 -20.41 -8.42 -3.56
CA PHE A 18 -19.60 -7.44 -2.87
C PHE A 18 -18.20 -7.36 -3.50
N PRO A 19 -17.87 -6.30 -4.27
CA PRO A 19 -16.57 -6.14 -4.90
C PRO A 19 -15.43 -6.05 -3.89
N TYR A 20 -14.24 -6.48 -4.29
CA TYR A 20 -13.02 -6.38 -3.47
C TYR A 20 -12.73 -4.93 -3.04
N LEU A 21 -12.90 -3.94 -3.93
CA LEU A 21 -12.65 -2.54 -3.57
C LEU A 21 -13.58 -2.01 -2.47
N ASN A 22 -14.77 -2.61 -2.28
CA ASN A 22 -15.65 -2.30 -1.16
C ASN A 22 -15.08 -2.83 0.17
N LEU A 23 -14.48 -4.03 0.16
CA LEU A 23 -13.75 -4.56 1.30
C LEU A 23 -12.52 -3.68 1.62
N LEU A 24 -11.78 -3.26 0.58
CA LEU A 24 -10.65 -2.34 0.70
C LEU A 24 -11.05 -1.01 1.36
N ALA A 25 -12.21 -0.45 1.00
CA ALA A 25 -12.72 0.78 1.59
C ALA A 25 -12.85 0.67 3.12
N VAL A 26 -13.41 -0.42 3.61
CA VAL A 26 -13.57 -0.65 5.05
C VAL A 26 -12.23 -0.96 5.70
N LYS A 27 -11.40 -1.80 5.12
CA LYS A 27 -10.05 -2.09 5.62
C LYS A 27 -9.22 -0.82 5.77
N SER A 28 -9.21 0.04 4.75
CA SER A 28 -8.43 1.29 4.76
C SER A 28 -8.87 2.23 5.88
N LEU A 29 -10.17 2.32 6.18
CA LEU A 29 -10.71 3.09 7.29
C LEU A 29 -10.17 2.58 8.63
N LEU A 30 -10.27 1.28 8.88
CA LEU A 30 -9.87 0.65 10.15
C LEU A 30 -8.36 0.76 10.40
N LEU A 31 -7.55 0.74 9.33
CA LEU A 31 -6.10 0.96 9.39
C LEU A 31 -5.71 2.43 9.59
N ALA A 32 -6.55 3.36 9.15
CA ALA A 32 -6.28 4.79 9.31
C ALA A 32 -6.64 5.30 10.72
N ASP A 33 -7.49 4.56 11.46
CA ASP A 33 -7.95 4.94 12.80
C ASP A 33 -8.28 3.69 13.64
N ASP A 34 -7.46 3.39 14.64
CA ASP A 34 -7.60 2.22 15.52
C ASP A 34 -8.85 2.29 16.41
N SER A 35 -9.38 3.49 16.63
CA SER A 35 -10.60 3.71 17.44
C SER A 35 -11.88 3.73 16.61
N ALA A 36 -11.79 3.73 15.27
CA ALA A 36 -12.94 3.74 14.38
C ALA A 36 -13.70 2.41 14.43
N THR A 37 -15.04 2.51 14.38
CA THR A 37 -15.94 1.37 14.18
C THR A 37 -16.75 1.56 12.91
N ALA A 38 -16.98 0.49 12.16
CA ALA A 38 -17.75 0.54 10.92
C ALA A 38 -19.05 -0.27 11.02
N VAL A 39 -20.13 0.28 10.50
CA VAL A 39 -21.41 -0.40 10.34
C VAL A 39 -21.72 -0.47 8.84
N VAL A 40 -21.94 -1.68 8.34
CA VAL A 40 -22.33 -1.89 6.95
C VAL A 40 -23.80 -2.29 6.91
N TYR A 41 -24.63 -1.37 6.44
CA TYR A 41 -26.07 -1.60 6.29
C TYR A 41 -26.35 -2.27 4.96
N ILE A 42 -26.99 -3.44 5.00
CA ILE A 42 -27.43 -4.20 3.82
C ILE A 42 -28.92 -3.98 3.61
N VAL A 43 -29.28 -3.57 2.39
CA VAL A 43 -30.68 -3.42 1.97
C VAL A 43 -30.99 -4.44 0.90
N GLY A 44 -31.87 -5.39 1.20
CA GLY A 44 -32.19 -6.52 0.34
C GLY A 44 -31.34 -7.78 0.69
N PRO A 45 -31.15 -8.71 -0.25
CA PRO A 45 -30.44 -9.96 0.02
C PRO A 45 -28.96 -9.69 0.27
N GLU A 46 -28.40 -10.41 1.25
CA GLU A 46 -26.98 -10.36 1.55
C GLU A 46 -26.13 -10.94 0.40
N PRO A 47 -24.99 -10.30 0.07
CA PRO A 47 -24.05 -10.85 -0.88
C PRO A 47 -23.51 -12.23 -0.44
N GLN A 48 -23.29 -13.12 -1.41
CA GLN A 48 -22.81 -14.48 -1.18
C GLN A 48 -21.46 -14.66 -1.88
N ASN A 49 -20.41 -13.98 -1.40
CA ASN A 49 -19.06 -14.13 -1.96
C ASN A 49 -17.97 -13.88 -0.91
N ASP A 50 -16.77 -14.39 -1.18
CA ASP A 50 -15.62 -14.37 -0.25
C ASP A 50 -15.28 -12.98 0.30
N ASN A 51 -15.41 -11.95 -0.52
CA ASN A 51 -15.15 -10.56 -0.06
C ASN A 51 -16.14 -10.12 1.02
N PHE A 52 -17.39 -10.58 0.96
CA PHE A 52 -18.39 -10.28 1.96
C PHE A 52 -18.17 -11.08 3.25
N GLU A 53 -17.79 -12.35 3.15
CA GLU A 53 -17.40 -13.16 4.30
C GLU A 53 -16.14 -12.58 4.97
N ASN A 54 -15.16 -12.13 4.19
CA ASN A 54 -13.99 -11.43 4.71
C ASN A 54 -14.35 -10.10 5.40
N LEU A 55 -15.36 -9.36 4.91
CA LEU A 55 -15.87 -8.17 5.58
C LEU A 55 -16.46 -8.52 6.96
N ARG A 56 -17.26 -9.59 7.06
CA ARG A 56 -17.87 -10.04 8.32
C ARG A 56 -16.85 -10.48 9.36
N ALA A 57 -15.70 -10.98 8.89
CA ALA A 57 -14.62 -11.43 9.75
C ALA A 57 -13.74 -10.29 10.28
N LEU A 58 -13.95 -9.04 9.82
CA LEU A 58 -13.21 -7.91 10.34
C LEU A 58 -13.68 -7.55 11.74
N GLU A 59 -12.75 -7.41 12.67
CA GLU A 59 -13.00 -6.79 13.96
C GLU A 59 -13.49 -5.35 13.78
N ARG A 60 -14.17 -4.78 14.73
CA ARG A 60 -14.70 -3.42 14.69
C ARG A 60 -15.69 -3.14 13.53
N VAL A 61 -16.16 -4.19 12.82
CA VAL A 61 -17.18 -4.11 11.77
C VAL A 61 -18.45 -4.83 12.18
N SER A 62 -19.58 -4.15 12.05
CA SER A 62 -20.90 -4.74 12.23
C SER A 62 -21.66 -4.73 10.91
N VAL A 63 -22.12 -5.88 10.46
CA VAL A 63 -22.98 -5.99 9.27
C VAL A 63 -24.41 -6.12 9.73
N VAL A 64 -25.28 -5.21 9.29
CA VAL A 64 -26.67 -5.12 9.73
C VAL A 64 -27.61 -5.07 8.53
N SER A 65 -28.41 -6.11 8.36
CA SER A 65 -29.51 -6.11 7.37
C SER A 65 -30.66 -5.24 7.88
N ILE A 66 -31.09 -4.29 7.07
CA ILE A 66 -32.13 -3.32 7.44
C ILE A 66 -33.28 -3.31 6.45
N GLU A 67 -34.49 -3.15 7.00
CA GLU A 67 -35.68 -2.82 6.22
C GLU A 67 -35.85 -1.28 6.22
N PRO A 68 -35.88 -0.61 5.07
CA PRO A 68 -35.99 0.85 4.99
C PRO A 68 -37.17 1.43 5.77
N ASN A 69 -38.29 0.71 5.80
CA ASN A 69 -39.47 1.13 6.57
C ASN A 69 -39.20 1.26 8.08
N ASP A 70 -38.37 0.38 8.63
CA ASP A 70 -38.07 0.41 10.06
C ASP A 70 -37.23 1.65 10.38
N VAL A 71 -36.30 2.01 9.49
CA VAL A 71 -35.50 3.24 9.61
C VAL A 71 -36.42 4.48 9.55
N PHE A 72 -37.26 4.59 8.52
CA PHE A 72 -38.13 5.76 8.35
C PHE A 72 -39.20 5.87 9.46
N SER A 73 -39.64 4.75 10.05
CA SER A 73 -40.59 4.74 11.14
C SER A 73 -40.10 5.48 12.39
N GLN A 74 -38.79 5.55 12.60
CA GLN A 74 -38.12 6.19 13.74
C GLN A 74 -37.92 7.69 13.55
N LEU A 75 -38.13 8.21 12.34
CA LEU A 75 -37.98 9.64 12.06
C LEU A 75 -39.12 10.47 12.69
N PRO A 76 -38.84 11.75 13.03
CA PRO A 76 -39.85 12.69 13.46
C PRO A 76 -40.97 12.86 12.42
N THR A 77 -42.18 13.22 12.89
CA THR A 77 -43.41 13.28 12.09
C THR A 77 -43.27 14.19 10.86
N ASP A 78 -42.54 15.28 10.98
CA ASP A 78 -42.34 16.29 9.93
C ASP A 78 -41.46 15.81 8.76
N VAL A 79 -40.54 14.85 8.98
CA VAL A 79 -39.66 14.28 7.95
C VAL A 79 -39.99 12.81 7.65
N LYS A 80 -40.86 12.16 8.39
CA LYS A 80 -41.19 10.73 8.27
C LYS A 80 -41.73 10.37 6.87
N SER A 81 -42.40 11.30 6.21
CA SER A 81 -42.98 11.11 4.87
C SER A 81 -41.93 10.89 3.77
N VAL A 82 -40.61 11.08 4.01
CA VAL A 82 -39.53 10.69 3.09
C VAL A 82 -39.57 9.19 2.78
N GLY A 83 -40.06 8.34 3.68
CA GLY A 83 -40.27 6.92 3.42
C GLY A 83 -41.27 6.66 2.28
N THR A 84 -42.34 7.47 2.18
CA THR A 84 -43.27 7.38 1.06
C THR A 84 -42.59 7.76 -0.28
N ILE A 85 -41.73 8.75 -0.23
CA ILE A 85 -40.95 9.19 -1.39
C ILE A 85 -39.99 8.07 -1.82
N PHE A 86 -39.25 7.49 -0.88
CA PHE A 86 -38.35 6.37 -1.12
C PHE A 86 -39.06 5.22 -1.87
N HIS A 87 -40.27 4.84 -1.47
CA HIS A 87 -41.02 3.76 -2.12
C HIS A 87 -41.63 4.13 -3.46
N LYS A 88 -41.84 5.40 -3.76
CA LYS A 88 -42.30 5.86 -5.08
C LYS A 88 -41.18 5.82 -6.12
N MET A 89 -39.90 5.82 -5.69
CA MET A 89 -38.78 5.73 -6.61
C MET A 89 -38.66 4.34 -7.21
N PRO A 90 -38.34 4.25 -8.52
CA PRO A 90 -38.03 2.95 -9.15
C PRO A 90 -36.88 2.22 -8.42
N GLU A 91 -36.94 0.89 -8.34
CA GLU A 91 -35.85 0.08 -7.77
C GLU A 91 -34.53 0.26 -8.53
N SER A 92 -34.60 0.52 -9.82
CA SER A 92 -33.43 0.87 -10.66
C SER A 92 -32.73 2.16 -10.24
N SER A 93 -33.37 3.01 -9.43
CA SER A 93 -32.79 4.26 -8.90
C SER A 93 -32.07 4.03 -7.55
N ALA A 94 -31.30 2.93 -7.45
CA ALA A 94 -30.63 2.51 -6.21
C ALA A 94 -29.80 3.63 -5.55
N SER A 95 -29.06 4.42 -6.34
CA SER A 95 -28.26 5.55 -5.83
C SER A 95 -29.14 6.64 -5.19
N ALA A 96 -30.26 7.01 -5.83
CA ALA A 96 -31.15 8.02 -5.31
C ALA A 96 -31.86 7.57 -4.03
N ARG A 97 -32.25 6.29 -3.98
CA ARG A 97 -32.82 5.65 -2.78
C ARG A 97 -31.79 5.59 -1.64
N SER A 98 -30.56 5.22 -1.95
CA SER A 98 -29.45 5.21 -0.97
C SER A 98 -29.20 6.59 -0.38
N ASN A 99 -29.31 7.67 -1.14
CA ASN A 99 -29.14 9.03 -0.63
C ASN A 99 -30.17 9.37 0.47
N ILE A 100 -31.45 9.04 0.29
CA ILE A 100 -32.48 9.29 1.30
C ILE A 100 -32.20 8.46 2.56
N LEU A 101 -31.85 7.19 2.40
CA LEU A 101 -31.55 6.30 3.51
C LEU A 101 -30.30 6.76 4.29
N ARG A 102 -29.28 7.24 3.60
CA ARG A 102 -28.08 7.87 4.16
C ARG A 102 -28.43 9.03 5.10
N TYR A 103 -29.28 9.94 4.63
CA TYR A 103 -29.70 11.08 5.44
C TYR A 103 -30.52 10.64 6.65
N ALA A 104 -31.42 9.66 6.51
CA ALA A 104 -32.17 9.11 7.61
C ALA A 104 -31.29 8.49 8.70
N LEU A 105 -30.31 7.67 8.30
CA LEU A 105 -29.37 7.04 9.22
C LEU A 105 -28.46 8.05 9.92
N LEU A 106 -27.93 9.05 9.18
CA LEU A 106 -27.16 10.15 9.76
C LEU A 106 -27.99 10.95 10.77
N TYR A 107 -29.25 11.21 10.46
CA TYR A 107 -30.12 11.94 11.36
C TYR A 107 -30.39 11.17 12.67
N LEU A 108 -30.62 9.87 12.57
CA LEU A 108 -30.94 9.03 13.73
C LEU A 108 -29.71 8.77 14.61
N ASN A 109 -28.61 8.42 14.02
CA ASN A 109 -27.45 7.87 14.73
C ASN A 109 -26.29 8.86 14.87
N GLY A 110 -26.19 9.84 13.97
CA GLY A 110 -24.95 10.61 13.80
C GLY A 110 -23.85 9.74 13.19
N GLY A 111 -22.60 10.22 13.28
CA GLY A 111 -21.42 9.54 12.74
C GLY A 111 -21.00 10.05 11.37
N VAL A 112 -20.23 9.25 10.65
CA VAL A 112 -19.69 9.58 9.32
C VAL A 112 -20.14 8.54 8.30
N TYR A 113 -20.84 9.00 7.27
CA TYR A 113 -21.16 8.19 6.10
C TYR A 113 -20.04 8.25 5.09
N LEU A 114 -19.70 7.09 4.53
CA LEU A 114 -18.76 6.95 3.41
C LEU A 114 -19.40 6.11 2.30
N ASP A 115 -19.23 6.54 1.03
CA ASP A 115 -19.52 5.68 -0.11
C ASP A 115 -18.44 4.59 -0.22
N PHE A 116 -18.81 3.40 -0.70
CA PHE A 116 -17.87 2.29 -0.87
C PHE A 116 -16.78 2.52 -1.94
N ASP A 117 -16.92 3.56 -2.75
CA ASP A 117 -15.90 3.97 -3.71
C ASP A 117 -14.93 5.02 -3.14
N THR A 118 -14.67 4.92 -1.84
CA THR A 118 -13.65 5.70 -1.12
C THR A 118 -12.55 4.77 -0.59
N VAL A 119 -11.32 5.27 -0.52
CA VAL A 119 -10.21 4.62 0.20
C VAL A 119 -9.61 5.64 1.15
N VAL A 120 -9.65 5.34 2.44
CA VAL A 120 -9.18 6.25 3.50
C VAL A 120 -7.66 6.18 3.58
N THR A 121 -7.01 7.34 3.64
CA THR A 121 -5.55 7.48 3.72
C THR A 121 -5.09 8.09 5.06
N ARG A 122 -6.03 8.72 5.80
CA ARG A 122 -5.76 9.38 7.08
C ARG A 122 -7.03 9.36 7.93
N SER A 123 -6.89 9.26 9.27
CA SER A 123 -8.02 9.33 10.21
C SER A 123 -8.86 10.60 10.02
N LEU A 124 -10.19 10.44 10.03
CA LEU A 124 -11.14 11.55 9.98
C LEU A 124 -11.52 12.07 11.39
N SER A 125 -10.92 11.56 12.45
CA SER A 125 -11.22 11.95 13.84
C SER A 125 -11.01 13.44 14.11
N ASP A 126 -10.08 14.09 13.39
CA ASP A 126 -9.86 15.55 13.44
C ASP A 126 -11.12 16.35 13.07
N LEU A 127 -12.03 15.74 12.31
CA LEU A 127 -13.28 16.36 11.84
C LEU A 127 -14.44 16.20 12.83
N ALA A 128 -14.26 15.48 13.93
CA ALA A 128 -15.32 15.21 14.91
C ALA A 128 -15.85 16.48 15.61
N GLY A 129 -15.09 17.56 15.62
CA GLY A 129 -15.48 18.85 16.23
C GLY A 129 -16.56 19.64 15.48
N HIS A 130 -16.91 19.24 14.26
CA HIS A 130 -17.99 19.86 13.49
C HIS A 130 -19.37 19.38 13.94
N GLN A 131 -20.42 20.21 13.80
CA GLN A 131 -21.81 19.74 13.96
C GLN A 131 -22.26 18.91 12.76
N SER A 132 -21.85 19.34 11.58
CA SER A 132 -21.98 18.59 10.31
C SER A 132 -20.91 19.05 9.36
N PHE A 133 -20.42 18.14 8.54
CA PHE A 133 -19.49 18.45 7.46
C PHE A 133 -19.82 17.69 6.17
N ILE A 134 -19.46 18.31 5.05
CA ILE A 134 -19.48 17.75 3.70
C ILE A 134 -18.21 18.21 2.97
N GLY A 135 -17.81 17.51 1.91
CA GLY A 135 -16.70 17.94 1.06
C GLY A 135 -17.17 18.64 -0.21
N GLU A 136 -16.32 19.52 -0.75
CA GLU A 136 -16.50 20.07 -2.10
C GLU A 136 -15.77 19.21 -3.14
N GLU A 137 -16.34 19.10 -4.32
CA GLU A 137 -15.68 18.56 -5.51
C GLU A 137 -15.62 19.59 -6.63
N ASN A 138 -14.65 19.44 -7.54
CA ASN A 138 -14.61 20.23 -8.75
C ASN A 138 -15.47 19.58 -9.83
N VAL A 139 -16.50 20.29 -10.27
CA VAL A 139 -17.37 19.86 -11.37
C VAL A 139 -17.23 20.81 -12.55
N TRP A 140 -17.33 20.26 -13.76
CA TRP A 140 -17.29 21.05 -14.98
C TRP A 140 -18.56 21.89 -15.16
N VAL A 141 -18.43 23.17 -15.47
CA VAL A 141 -19.56 24.11 -15.60
C VAL A 141 -20.61 23.69 -16.66
N GLY A 142 -20.24 22.88 -17.63
CA GLY A 142 -21.14 22.36 -18.67
C GLY A 142 -21.87 21.04 -18.33
N ASP A 143 -21.63 20.43 -17.18
CA ASP A 143 -22.22 19.13 -16.87
C ASP A 143 -23.75 19.20 -16.64
N GLU A 144 -24.26 20.31 -16.11
CA GLU A 144 -25.69 20.50 -15.90
C GLU A 144 -26.47 20.50 -17.22
N ASP A 145 -25.94 21.18 -18.23
CA ASP A 145 -26.53 21.24 -19.57
C ASP A 145 -26.49 19.88 -20.28
N ARG A 146 -25.42 19.11 -20.05
CA ARG A 146 -25.23 17.75 -20.59
C ARG A 146 -26.23 16.77 -20.00
N VAL A 147 -26.48 16.89 -18.71
CA VAL A 147 -27.47 16.09 -17.97
C VAL A 147 -28.90 16.39 -18.46
N ALA A 148 -29.16 17.62 -18.88
CA ALA A 148 -30.44 18.02 -19.47
C ALA A 148 -30.70 17.52 -20.92
N GLY A 149 -29.80 16.71 -21.50
CA GLY A 149 -29.99 16.05 -22.80
C GLY A 149 -29.87 16.96 -24.01
N LYS A 150 -29.33 18.15 -23.84
CA LYS A 150 -29.15 19.14 -24.94
C LYS A 150 -27.87 18.85 -25.73
N TRP A 151 -27.91 17.94 -26.71
CA TRP A 151 -26.73 17.48 -27.46
C TRP A 151 -25.94 18.60 -28.18
N TRP A 152 -26.58 19.69 -28.62
CA TRP A 152 -25.91 20.84 -29.26
C TRP A 152 -24.99 21.62 -28.29
N VAL A 153 -25.17 21.43 -27.00
CA VAL A 153 -24.29 22.02 -25.98
C VAL A 153 -22.86 21.48 -26.09
N CYS A 154 -22.68 20.28 -26.64
CA CYS A 154 -21.35 19.70 -26.91
C CYS A 154 -20.53 20.54 -27.91
N LEU A 155 -21.19 21.39 -28.72
CA LEU A 155 -20.55 22.28 -29.72
C LEU A 155 -20.06 23.61 -29.10
N TYR A 156 -20.42 23.93 -27.86
CA TYR A 156 -19.86 25.11 -27.22
C TYR A 156 -18.34 24.98 -27.03
N PRO A 157 -17.55 26.04 -27.28
CA PRO A 157 -16.09 26.01 -27.15
C PRO A 157 -15.60 25.44 -25.81
N ARG A 158 -16.29 25.77 -24.74
CA ARG A 158 -15.98 25.22 -23.37
C ARG A 158 -16.11 23.70 -23.29
N ASN A 159 -17.17 23.13 -23.91
CA ASN A 159 -17.42 21.69 -23.87
C ASN A 159 -16.51 20.93 -24.83
N LEU A 160 -16.18 21.55 -25.97
CA LEU A 160 -15.18 21.03 -26.89
C LEU A 160 -13.79 21.04 -26.24
N PHE A 161 -13.43 22.10 -25.53
CA PHE A 161 -12.21 22.17 -24.75
C PHE A 161 -12.18 21.08 -23.67
N TRP A 162 -13.26 20.88 -22.91
CA TRP A 162 -13.36 19.83 -21.94
C TRP A 162 -13.17 18.45 -22.57
N LEU A 163 -13.85 18.15 -23.66
CA LEU A 163 -13.73 16.87 -24.36
C LEU A 163 -12.30 16.62 -24.86
N THR A 164 -11.67 17.64 -25.47
CA THR A 164 -10.31 17.52 -25.97
C THR A 164 -9.30 17.36 -24.83
N SER A 165 -9.43 18.13 -23.76
CA SER A 165 -8.56 18.02 -22.57
C SER A 165 -8.74 16.68 -21.89
N TRP A 166 -9.96 16.17 -21.76
CA TRP A 166 -10.25 14.85 -21.23
C TRP A 166 -9.64 13.73 -22.08
N LEU A 167 -9.76 13.81 -23.41
CA LEU A 167 -9.16 12.86 -24.34
C LEU A 167 -7.62 12.85 -24.23
N LEU A 168 -7.01 14.04 -24.16
CA LEU A 168 -5.56 14.17 -24.02
C LEU A 168 -5.05 13.57 -22.69
N ARG A 169 -5.74 13.82 -21.58
CA ARG A 169 -5.40 13.24 -20.27
C ARG A 169 -5.56 11.73 -20.28
N ARG A 170 -6.65 11.24 -20.89
CA ARG A 170 -6.90 9.82 -21.01
C ARG A 170 -5.84 9.13 -21.88
N ALA A 171 -5.41 9.76 -22.96
CA ALA A 171 -4.33 9.28 -23.80
C ALA A 171 -2.98 9.28 -23.05
N ASP A 172 -2.67 10.36 -22.32
CA ASP A 172 -1.47 10.45 -21.50
C ASP A 172 -1.46 9.34 -20.44
N SER A 173 -2.54 9.16 -19.69
CA SER A 173 -2.61 8.10 -18.67
C SER A 173 -2.55 6.70 -19.28
N ALA A 174 -3.27 6.44 -20.39
CA ALA A 174 -3.37 5.11 -21.00
C ALA A 174 -2.09 4.69 -21.75
N TRP A 175 -1.47 5.60 -22.49
CA TRP A 175 -0.34 5.29 -23.38
C TRP A 175 1.01 5.71 -22.81
N PHE A 176 1.04 6.76 -22.00
CA PHE A 176 2.26 7.33 -21.44
C PHE A 176 2.32 7.25 -19.91
N SER A 177 1.29 6.64 -19.27
CA SER A 177 1.21 6.51 -17.81
C SER A 177 1.32 7.84 -17.06
N GLY A 178 0.80 8.93 -17.64
CA GLY A 178 0.83 10.27 -17.06
C GLY A 178 2.14 11.05 -17.27
N LYS A 179 3.12 10.48 -17.95
CA LYS A 179 4.48 11.08 -18.09
C LYS A 179 4.51 12.40 -18.85
N LEU A 180 3.57 12.65 -19.73
CA LEU A 180 3.48 13.93 -20.44
C LEU A 180 2.91 15.04 -19.54
N GLN A 181 2.41 14.70 -18.36
CA GLN A 181 1.86 15.62 -17.36
C GLN A 181 0.77 16.55 -17.93
N VAL A 182 -0.03 16.06 -18.89
CA VAL A 182 -1.10 16.82 -19.53
C VAL A 182 -2.09 17.37 -18.49
N ALA A 183 -2.41 16.61 -17.48
CA ALA A 183 -3.31 17.06 -16.41
C ALA A 183 -2.76 18.30 -15.70
N ARG A 184 -1.47 18.29 -15.32
CA ARG A 184 -0.79 19.43 -14.68
C ARG A 184 -0.69 20.65 -15.59
N ALA A 185 -0.42 20.41 -16.88
CA ALA A 185 -0.34 21.50 -17.87
C ALA A 185 -1.69 22.23 -18.06
N LEU A 186 -2.81 21.50 -17.92
CA LEU A 186 -4.16 22.04 -18.13
C LEU A 186 -4.84 22.54 -16.83
N GLU A 187 -4.25 22.30 -15.66
CA GLU A 187 -4.84 22.61 -14.34
C GLU A 187 -5.34 24.06 -14.22
N LYS A 188 -4.51 25.03 -14.64
CA LYS A 188 -4.88 26.46 -14.60
C LYS A 188 -6.07 26.80 -15.51
N THR A 189 -6.18 26.11 -16.63
CA THR A 189 -7.27 26.32 -17.58
C THR A 189 -8.55 25.67 -17.08
N ASP A 190 -8.44 24.51 -16.43
CA ASP A 190 -9.58 23.84 -15.80
C ASP A 190 -10.22 24.67 -14.70
N ALA A 191 -9.40 25.35 -13.90
CA ALA A 191 -9.89 26.23 -12.85
C ALA A 191 -10.83 27.34 -13.37
N ILE A 192 -10.69 27.76 -14.64
CA ILE A 192 -11.56 28.75 -15.28
C ILE A 192 -12.94 28.17 -15.58
N TRP A 193 -13.02 26.87 -15.89
CA TRP A 193 -14.23 26.20 -16.38
C TRP A 193 -14.87 25.25 -15.38
N SER A 194 -14.26 25.08 -14.20
CA SER A 194 -14.79 24.29 -13.10
C SER A 194 -15.44 25.17 -12.03
N LYS A 195 -16.44 24.62 -11.37
CA LYS A 195 -17.03 25.20 -10.14
C LYS A 195 -16.88 24.18 -9.02
N LYS A 196 -16.76 24.70 -7.80
CA LYS A 196 -16.84 23.86 -6.59
C LYS A 196 -18.30 23.57 -6.28
N GLN A 197 -18.58 22.32 -5.97
CA GLN A 197 -19.91 21.85 -5.63
C GLN A 197 -19.82 20.90 -4.44
N PRO A 198 -20.67 21.07 -3.40
CA PRO A 198 -20.81 20.10 -2.34
C PRO A 198 -21.21 18.72 -2.86
N ASN A 199 -20.57 17.68 -2.29
CA ASN A 199 -20.83 16.28 -2.62
C ASN A 199 -21.27 15.51 -1.37
N ASN A 200 -22.00 14.42 -1.53
CA ASN A 200 -22.57 13.62 -0.47
C ASN A 200 -21.98 12.20 -0.35
N ALA A 201 -20.87 11.91 -1.03
CA ALA A 201 -20.19 10.62 -0.86
C ALA A 201 -19.50 10.50 0.50
N VAL A 202 -19.16 11.65 1.12
CA VAL A 202 -18.58 11.73 2.46
C VAL A 202 -19.34 12.79 3.25
N MET A 203 -20.00 12.37 4.34
CA MET A 203 -20.81 13.25 5.18
C MET A 203 -20.64 12.89 6.64
N GLY A 204 -20.34 13.86 7.49
CA GLY A 204 -20.35 13.68 8.94
C GLY A 204 -21.40 14.55 9.62
N ALA A 205 -22.04 14.03 10.65
CA ALA A 205 -23.02 14.79 11.42
C ALA A 205 -23.18 14.25 12.84
N VAL A 206 -23.52 15.14 13.78
CA VAL A 206 -24.06 14.72 15.08
C VAL A 206 -25.48 14.16 14.90
N ALA A 207 -25.91 13.26 15.76
CA ALA A 207 -27.31 12.77 15.75
C ALA A 207 -28.29 13.94 15.84
N ARG A 208 -29.39 13.85 15.10
CA ARG A 208 -30.42 14.89 14.97
C ARG A 208 -29.92 16.25 14.48
N SER A 209 -28.84 16.22 13.64
CA SER A 209 -28.27 17.42 13.04
C SER A 209 -29.34 18.27 12.32
N PRO A 210 -29.38 19.60 12.57
CA PRO A 210 -30.25 20.50 11.83
C PRO A 210 -30.00 20.47 10.31
N PHE A 211 -28.75 20.38 9.89
CA PHE A 211 -28.42 20.29 8.45
C PHE A 211 -29.03 19.04 7.80
N ILE A 212 -28.88 17.88 8.45
CA ILE A 212 -29.43 16.62 7.92
C ILE A 212 -30.96 16.65 7.92
N ARG A 213 -31.58 17.33 8.89
CA ARG A 213 -33.03 17.55 8.92
C ARG A 213 -33.50 18.37 7.70
N GLU A 214 -32.79 19.45 7.35
CA GLU A 214 -33.10 20.25 6.16
C GLU A 214 -32.94 19.46 4.87
N LEU A 215 -31.95 18.55 4.79
CA LEU A 215 -31.80 17.62 3.64
C LEU A 215 -33.00 16.67 3.53
N LEU A 216 -33.50 16.13 4.65
CA LEU A 216 -34.68 15.27 4.64
C LEU A 216 -35.93 16.05 4.22
N LEU A 217 -36.11 17.27 4.71
CA LEU A 217 -37.20 18.14 4.28
C LEU A 217 -37.15 18.46 2.80
N ALA A 218 -35.96 18.81 2.28
CA ALA A 218 -35.75 19.11 0.87
C ALA A 218 -36.01 17.88 -0.02
N CYS A 219 -35.82 16.66 0.48
CA CYS A 219 -36.20 15.44 -0.24
C CYS A 219 -37.71 15.34 -0.51
N LEU A 220 -38.56 15.97 0.32
CA LEU A 220 -40.03 15.93 0.14
C LEU A 220 -40.49 16.67 -1.14
N ASP A 221 -39.77 17.71 -1.51
CA ASP A 221 -40.05 18.58 -2.64
C ASP A 221 -39.21 18.28 -3.88
N ALA A 222 -38.32 17.26 -3.83
CA ALA A 222 -37.40 16.95 -4.92
C ALA A 222 -38.14 16.34 -6.13
N ASP A 223 -37.79 16.81 -7.33
CA ASP A 223 -38.24 16.22 -8.59
C ASP A 223 -37.34 15.05 -9.00
N PHE A 224 -37.81 13.83 -8.78
CA PHE A 224 -37.07 12.59 -9.05
C PHE A 224 -36.90 12.26 -10.54
N THR A 225 -37.53 13.01 -11.42
CA THR A 225 -37.27 12.89 -12.88
C THR A 225 -35.94 13.49 -13.26
N VAL A 226 -35.39 14.35 -12.41
CA VAL A 226 -34.08 14.98 -12.59
C VAL A 226 -32.97 14.08 -11.99
N ARG A 227 -31.95 13.85 -12.79
CA ARG A 227 -30.78 13.10 -12.33
C ARG A 227 -30.09 13.83 -11.17
N TYR A 228 -29.70 13.10 -10.12
CA TYR A 228 -29.06 13.62 -8.90
C TYR A 228 -29.97 14.51 -8.01
N ALA A 229 -31.28 14.49 -8.19
CA ALA A 229 -32.23 15.30 -7.44
C ALA A 229 -32.17 15.08 -5.92
N THR A 230 -31.73 13.91 -5.44
CA THR A 230 -31.53 13.60 -4.00
C THR A 230 -30.07 13.58 -3.60
N GLY A 231 -29.12 13.79 -4.51
CA GLY A 231 -27.68 13.69 -4.32
C GLY A 231 -26.99 15.07 -4.25
N PRO A 232 -25.85 15.24 -4.91
CA PRO A 232 -25.04 16.47 -4.84
C PRO A 232 -25.80 17.74 -5.13
N THR A 233 -26.79 17.73 -6.05
CA THR A 233 -27.60 18.90 -6.39
C THR A 233 -28.44 19.35 -5.20
N LEU A 234 -29.10 18.41 -4.49
CA LEU A 234 -29.87 18.72 -3.28
C LEU A 234 -28.97 19.25 -2.16
N VAL A 235 -27.86 18.56 -1.93
CA VAL A 235 -26.89 18.96 -0.88
C VAL A 235 -26.37 20.37 -1.15
N SER A 236 -26.03 20.69 -2.41
CA SER A 236 -25.59 22.03 -2.80
C SER A 236 -26.65 23.09 -2.53
N HIS A 237 -27.91 22.79 -2.85
CA HIS A 237 -29.01 23.71 -2.61
C HIS A 237 -29.24 23.98 -1.11
N VAL A 238 -29.26 22.92 -0.30
CA VAL A 238 -29.47 23.06 1.15
C VAL A 238 -28.27 23.75 1.82
N ALA A 239 -27.03 23.39 1.44
CA ALA A 239 -25.83 24.02 1.97
C ALA A 239 -25.76 25.52 1.63
N ALA A 240 -26.19 25.91 0.43
CA ALA A 240 -26.26 27.32 0.04
C ALA A 240 -27.31 28.11 0.82
N ASN A 241 -28.47 27.50 1.14
CA ASN A 241 -29.54 28.14 1.90
C ASN A 241 -29.26 28.19 3.41
N PHE A 242 -28.51 27.23 3.93
CA PHE A 242 -28.22 27.09 5.37
C PHE A 242 -26.72 26.93 5.64
N PRO A 243 -25.85 27.88 5.20
CA PRO A 243 -24.39 27.73 5.29
C PRO A 243 -23.87 27.67 6.74
N HIS A 244 -24.64 28.15 7.69
CA HIS A 244 -24.30 28.11 9.12
C HIS A 244 -24.56 26.75 9.78
N LEU A 245 -25.26 25.83 9.13
CA LEU A 245 -25.58 24.49 9.66
C LEU A 245 -24.55 23.42 9.25
N VAL A 246 -23.65 23.69 8.32
CA VAL A 246 -22.71 22.72 7.78
C VAL A 246 -21.36 23.35 7.47
N SER A 247 -20.29 22.63 7.79
CA SER A 247 -18.94 22.99 7.38
C SER A 247 -18.63 22.35 6.04
N THR A 248 -18.36 23.19 5.04
CA THR A 248 -17.96 22.71 3.71
C THR A 248 -16.45 22.64 3.64
N LEU A 249 -15.91 21.42 3.48
CA LEU A 249 -14.48 21.15 3.55
C LEU A 249 -13.81 21.24 2.16
N PRO A 250 -12.52 21.61 2.11
CA PRO A 250 -11.78 21.80 0.85
C PRO A 250 -11.78 20.57 -0.06
N VAL A 251 -11.73 20.81 -1.36
CA VAL A 251 -11.69 19.77 -2.42
C VAL A 251 -10.60 18.73 -2.17
N ASN A 252 -9.41 19.16 -1.73
CA ASN A 252 -8.25 18.30 -1.52
C ASN A 252 -8.42 17.30 -0.37
N TYR A 253 -9.43 17.49 0.51
CA TYR A 253 -9.66 16.58 1.63
C TYR A 253 -10.24 15.24 1.16
N PHE A 254 -11.20 15.26 0.22
CA PHE A 254 -11.93 14.05 -0.20
C PHE A 254 -11.94 13.83 -1.72
N TYR A 255 -11.84 14.89 -2.52
CA TYR A 255 -12.11 14.86 -3.97
C TYR A 255 -10.96 15.49 -4.76
N SER A 256 -9.71 15.10 -4.41
CA SER A 256 -8.49 15.63 -5.03
C SER A 256 -8.43 15.41 -6.54
N VAL A 257 -9.19 14.47 -7.09
CA VAL A 257 -9.36 14.23 -8.53
C VAL A 257 -10.85 14.30 -8.87
N ALA A 258 -11.19 15.10 -9.87
CA ALA A 258 -12.57 15.25 -10.32
C ALA A 258 -13.15 13.90 -10.80
N PRO A 259 -14.47 13.63 -10.63
CA PRO A 259 -15.08 12.34 -10.99
C PRO A 259 -14.84 11.92 -12.44
N GLY A 260 -14.84 12.87 -13.39
CA GLY A 260 -14.55 12.62 -14.81
C GLY A 260 -13.11 12.19 -15.09
N GLU A 261 -12.20 12.39 -14.14
CA GLU A 261 -10.77 12.07 -14.24
C GLU A 261 -10.36 10.90 -13.33
N SER A 262 -11.29 10.28 -12.63
CA SER A 262 -11.02 9.19 -11.68
C SER A 262 -10.27 7.99 -12.30
N PHE A 263 -10.26 7.85 -13.63
CA PHE A 263 -9.42 6.87 -14.33
C PHE A 263 -7.92 7.05 -14.04
N ARG A 264 -7.48 8.22 -13.62
CA ARG A 264 -6.09 8.52 -13.27
C ARG A 264 -5.62 7.73 -12.07
N PHE A 265 -6.48 7.43 -11.11
CA PHE A 265 -6.13 6.56 -9.98
C PHE A 265 -5.67 5.16 -10.42
N PHE A 266 -6.15 4.69 -11.57
CA PHE A 266 -5.90 3.34 -12.10
C PHE A 266 -4.85 3.30 -13.22
N ALA A 267 -4.52 4.42 -13.86
CA ALA A 267 -3.68 4.45 -15.06
C ALA A 267 -2.50 5.43 -14.99
N ASP A 268 -2.62 6.53 -14.23
CA ASP A 268 -1.59 7.56 -14.13
C ASP A 268 -0.58 7.20 -13.03
N ARG A 269 0.68 7.05 -13.40
CA ARG A 269 1.79 6.71 -12.48
C ARG A 269 2.48 7.95 -11.88
N THR A 270 2.10 9.12 -12.33
CA THR A 270 2.66 10.41 -11.86
C THR A 270 1.68 11.18 -10.99
N LEU A 271 0.50 10.62 -10.76
CA LEU A 271 -0.48 11.20 -9.85
C LEU A 271 0.03 11.08 -8.42
N GLU A 272 0.11 12.22 -7.74
CA GLU A 272 0.42 12.31 -6.32
C GLU A 272 -0.82 12.79 -5.56
N LEU A 273 -1.06 12.25 -4.38
CA LEU A 273 -2.15 12.69 -3.52
C LEU A 273 -1.69 13.90 -2.69
N PRO A 274 -2.55 14.90 -2.46
CA PRO A 274 -2.26 15.96 -1.52
C PRO A 274 -1.98 15.40 -0.11
N SER A 275 -1.01 15.96 0.59
CA SER A 275 -0.66 15.55 1.96
C SER A 275 -1.81 15.74 2.96
N GLU A 276 -2.72 16.67 2.68
CA GLU A 276 -3.92 16.96 3.46
C GLU A 276 -5.11 16.05 3.14
N ALA A 277 -5.01 15.14 2.16
CA ALA A 277 -6.10 14.25 1.78
C ALA A 277 -6.40 13.25 2.89
N TYR A 278 -7.67 13.16 3.29
CA TYR A 278 -8.16 12.15 4.23
C TYR A 278 -8.54 10.85 3.52
N LEU A 279 -8.96 10.95 2.28
CA LEU A 279 -9.34 9.80 1.46
C LEU A 279 -9.30 10.16 -0.03
N ILE A 280 -9.39 9.14 -0.87
CA ILE A 280 -9.71 9.29 -2.29
C ILE A 280 -11.13 8.81 -2.57
N HIS A 281 -11.82 9.46 -3.50
CA HIS A 281 -13.09 9.02 -4.05
C HIS A 281 -12.89 8.68 -5.54
N PHE A 282 -12.95 7.38 -5.88
CA PHE A 282 -12.60 6.92 -7.23
C PHE A 282 -13.79 6.78 -8.19
N ALA A 283 -15.00 7.21 -7.78
CA ALA A 283 -16.20 7.25 -8.59
C ALA A 283 -16.47 5.93 -9.34
N ALA A 284 -16.79 4.86 -8.61
CA ALA A 284 -16.95 3.49 -9.11
C ALA A 284 -17.87 3.35 -10.33
N SER A 285 -18.88 4.22 -10.43
CA SER A 285 -19.81 4.25 -11.55
C SER A 285 -19.16 4.46 -12.92
N ASN A 286 -17.96 5.09 -12.94
CA ASN A 286 -17.16 5.31 -14.14
C ASN A 286 -16.31 4.08 -14.52
N HIS A 287 -16.17 3.09 -13.61
CA HIS A 287 -15.24 1.96 -13.73
C HIS A 287 -15.94 0.59 -13.65
N LYS A 288 -17.22 0.51 -13.99
CA LYS A 288 -18.07 -0.71 -13.87
C LYS A 288 -17.47 -1.97 -14.49
N LYS A 289 -16.65 -1.85 -15.55
CA LYS A 289 -15.99 -2.98 -16.20
C LYS A 289 -14.67 -3.36 -15.54
N LEU A 290 -14.00 -2.42 -14.90
CA LEU A 290 -12.69 -2.61 -14.28
C LEU A 290 -12.82 -3.17 -12.85
N ILE A 291 -13.72 -2.59 -12.05
CA ILE A 291 -13.88 -2.94 -10.62
C ILE A 291 -14.05 -4.45 -10.37
N PRO A 292 -14.89 -5.19 -11.12
CA PRO A 292 -15.05 -6.64 -10.90
C PRO A 292 -13.79 -7.46 -11.22
N THR A 293 -12.80 -6.88 -11.90
CA THR A 293 -11.55 -7.56 -12.26
C THR A 293 -10.41 -7.30 -11.27
N ILE A 294 -10.65 -6.47 -10.28
CA ILE A 294 -9.65 -6.12 -9.25
C ILE A 294 -9.89 -6.98 -8.02
N ASP A 295 -8.84 -7.66 -7.58
CA ASP A 295 -8.76 -8.38 -6.31
C ASP A 295 -7.37 -8.20 -5.68
N ALA A 296 -7.17 -8.69 -4.46
CA ALA A 296 -5.90 -8.58 -3.73
C ALA A 296 -4.73 -9.27 -4.46
N THR A 297 -5.01 -10.24 -5.32
CA THR A 297 -4.01 -11.10 -6.00
C THR A 297 -3.80 -10.72 -7.45
N CYS A 298 -4.60 -9.81 -8.01
CA CYS A 298 -4.56 -9.54 -9.45
C CYS A 298 -3.20 -9.00 -9.89
N SER A 299 -2.75 -9.47 -11.04
CA SER A 299 -1.44 -9.11 -11.60
C SER A 299 -1.32 -7.60 -11.87
N TRP A 300 -2.44 -6.91 -12.07
CA TRP A 300 -2.47 -5.47 -12.28
C TRP A 300 -1.99 -4.69 -11.05
N THR A 301 -2.43 -5.06 -9.83
CA THR A 301 -1.99 -4.40 -8.58
C THR A 301 -0.49 -4.57 -8.36
N ARG A 302 0.07 -5.70 -8.76
CA ARG A 302 1.50 -6.01 -8.60
C ARG A 302 2.40 -5.37 -9.67
N SER A 303 1.85 -5.02 -10.83
CA SER A 303 2.62 -4.51 -11.98
C SER A 303 2.43 -3.02 -12.25
N SER A 304 1.39 -2.39 -11.71
CA SER A 304 1.12 -0.98 -11.91
C SER A 304 1.63 -0.14 -10.74
N HIS A 305 2.31 0.95 -11.04
CA HIS A 305 2.74 1.95 -10.06
C HIS A 305 1.73 3.11 -10.00
N THR A 306 0.46 2.78 -9.97
CA THR A 306 -0.63 3.77 -9.88
C THR A 306 -1.03 3.99 -8.41
N VAL A 307 -1.71 5.10 -8.13
CA VAL A 307 -2.19 5.40 -6.77
C VAL A 307 -3.03 4.24 -6.21
N MET A 308 -4.00 3.73 -6.99
CA MET A 308 -4.86 2.64 -6.53
C MET A 308 -4.07 1.35 -6.24
N ALA A 309 -3.11 1.00 -7.09
CA ALA A 309 -2.27 -0.17 -6.85
C ALA A 309 -1.41 -0.02 -5.58
N GLY A 310 -0.89 1.18 -5.34
CA GLY A 310 -0.15 1.49 -4.11
C GLY A 310 -1.02 1.38 -2.87
N LEU A 311 -2.24 1.92 -2.90
CA LEU A 311 -3.18 1.84 -1.78
C LEU A 311 -3.62 0.40 -1.49
N ILE A 312 -3.89 -0.41 -2.51
CA ILE A 312 -4.20 -1.83 -2.34
C ILE A 312 -3.02 -2.54 -1.67
N ALA A 313 -1.81 -2.33 -2.17
CA ALA A 313 -0.61 -2.97 -1.63
C ALA A 313 -0.34 -2.56 -0.17
N ASP A 314 -0.49 -1.28 0.16
CA ASP A 314 -0.32 -0.77 1.52
C ASP A 314 -1.36 -1.37 2.49
N VAL A 315 -2.64 -1.32 2.13
CA VAL A 315 -3.72 -1.86 2.95
C VAL A 315 -3.56 -3.37 3.16
N GLU A 316 -3.28 -4.15 2.11
CA GLU A 316 -3.14 -5.61 2.26
C GLU A 316 -1.86 -5.99 3.04
N SER A 317 -0.76 -5.25 2.88
CA SER A 317 0.44 -5.44 3.69
C SER A 317 0.14 -5.24 5.18
N ARG A 318 -0.42 -4.09 5.55
CA ARG A 318 -0.73 -3.76 6.95
C ARG A 318 -1.75 -4.71 7.58
N TYR A 319 -2.79 -5.12 6.82
CA TYR A 319 -3.73 -6.13 7.30
C TYR A 319 -3.11 -7.52 7.49
N SER A 320 -2.11 -7.85 6.67
CA SER A 320 -1.33 -9.08 6.86
C SER A 320 -0.47 -8.98 8.13
N ASP A 321 0.09 -7.81 8.40
CA ASP A 321 0.93 -7.56 9.56
C ASP A 321 0.10 -7.57 10.86
N GLU A 322 -1.08 -6.92 10.91
CA GLU A 322 -1.99 -6.97 12.07
C GLU A 322 -2.49 -8.40 12.36
N LYS A 323 -2.91 -9.15 11.33
CA LYS A 323 -3.29 -10.57 11.52
C LYS A 323 -2.12 -11.43 11.99
N ASN A 324 -0.89 -11.08 11.61
CA ASN A 324 0.30 -11.79 12.06
C ASN A 324 0.64 -11.47 13.52
N GLU A 325 0.43 -10.24 13.99
CA GLU A 325 0.57 -9.91 15.41
C GLU A 325 -0.47 -10.64 16.28
N GLU A 326 -1.72 -10.78 15.81
CA GLU A 326 -2.75 -11.57 16.49
C GLU A 326 -2.56 -13.09 16.34
N SER A 327 -2.11 -13.56 15.17
CA SER A 327 -1.82 -14.99 14.95
C SER A 327 -0.53 -15.45 15.64
N VAL A 328 0.41 -14.54 15.91
CA VAL A 328 1.60 -14.80 16.72
C VAL A 328 1.22 -15.13 18.18
N SER A 329 0.07 -14.67 18.66
CA SER A 329 -0.47 -15.10 19.96
C SER A 329 -1.10 -16.51 19.96
N SER A 330 -1.31 -17.14 18.79
CA SER A 330 -1.98 -18.46 18.65
C SER A 330 -1.15 -19.53 17.93
N ILE A 331 0.09 -19.23 17.49
CA ILE A 331 1.02 -20.24 16.97
C ILE A 331 1.85 -20.75 18.15
N ASP A 332 1.46 -21.89 18.69
CA ASP A 332 2.16 -22.58 19.79
C ASP A 332 3.59 -23.03 19.44
N GLU A 333 4.07 -22.85 18.19
CA GLU A 333 5.46 -23.09 17.80
C GLU A 333 5.87 -22.16 16.65
N GLN A 334 6.48 -21.01 16.99
CA GLN A 334 7.19 -20.20 15.99
C GLN A 334 8.41 -20.99 15.51
N PRO A 335 8.55 -21.29 14.18
CA PRO A 335 9.66 -22.09 13.71
C PRO A 335 11.00 -21.40 13.99
N LEU A 336 11.99 -22.18 14.38
CA LEU A 336 13.36 -21.67 14.54
C LEU A 336 13.97 -21.35 13.16
N ILE A 337 14.47 -20.13 13.00
CA ILE A 337 15.17 -19.68 11.79
C ILE A 337 16.67 -19.63 12.08
N SER A 338 17.47 -20.35 11.29
CA SER A 338 18.94 -20.29 11.33
C SER A 338 19.47 -19.32 10.27
N CYS A 339 20.08 -18.22 10.70
CA CYS A 339 20.84 -17.33 9.85
C CYS A 339 22.23 -17.92 9.61
N LEU A 340 22.62 -18.14 8.34
CA LEU A 340 23.82 -18.87 7.95
C LEU A 340 24.90 -17.90 7.48
N MET A 341 25.96 -17.71 8.31
CA MET A 341 27.09 -16.83 8.03
C MET A 341 28.35 -17.63 7.80
N VAL A 342 29.05 -17.33 6.72
CA VAL A 342 30.42 -17.81 6.46
C VAL A 342 31.35 -16.61 6.44
N THR A 343 32.43 -16.63 7.22
CA THR A 343 33.35 -15.51 7.35
C THR A 343 34.82 -15.98 7.46
N ALA A 344 35.76 -15.09 7.15
CA ALA A 344 37.19 -15.33 7.34
C ALA A 344 37.96 -14.01 7.45
N ASN A 345 38.58 -13.72 8.60
CA ASN A 345 39.43 -12.53 8.83
C ASN A 345 38.74 -11.19 8.50
N ARG A 346 37.49 -11.03 8.94
CA ARG A 346 36.65 -9.86 8.68
C ARG A 346 35.82 -9.46 9.91
N ALA A 347 36.36 -9.61 11.13
CA ALA A 347 35.61 -9.40 12.36
C ALA A 347 34.92 -8.03 12.42
N GLU A 348 35.60 -6.97 11.98
CA GLU A 348 35.03 -5.61 11.98
C GLU A 348 33.87 -5.46 10.99
N ILE A 349 33.94 -6.10 9.84
CA ILE A 349 32.84 -6.07 8.83
C ILE A 349 31.66 -6.89 9.35
N ALA A 350 31.91 -8.08 9.91
CA ALA A 350 30.91 -8.99 10.45
C ALA A 350 30.13 -8.39 11.64
N ARG A 351 30.69 -7.39 12.34
CA ARG A 351 30.04 -6.68 13.46
C ARG A 351 28.64 -6.17 13.07
N VAL A 352 28.54 -5.50 11.92
CA VAL A 352 27.26 -4.93 11.44
C VAL A 352 26.25 -6.04 11.13
N ALA A 353 26.69 -7.15 10.53
CA ALA A 353 25.81 -8.27 10.22
C ALA A 353 25.31 -8.99 11.49
N ILE A 354 26.13 -9.07 12.56
CA ILE A 354 25.73 -9.59 13.87
C ILE A 354 24.76 -8.64 14.56
N GLU A 355 24.99 -7.31 14.47
CA GLU A 355 24.05 -6.30 14.98
C GLU A 355 22.68 -6.43 14.29
N CYS A 356 22.65 -6.52 12.95
CA CYS A 356 21.42 -6.74 12.20
C CYS A 356 20.69 -8.03 12.61
N PHE A 357 21.41 -9.12 12.96
CA PHE A 357 20.81 -10.33 13.49
C PHE A 357 20.18 -10.09 14.87
N SER A 358 20.88 -9.40 15.75
CA SER A 358 20.37 -9.02 17.08
C SER A 358 19.05 -8.26 16.98
N GLU A 359 18.96 -7.30 16.06
CA GLU A 359 17.81 -6.41 15.84
C GLU A 359 16.62 -7.06 15.09
N GLN A 360 16.75 -8.30 14.58
CA GLN A 360 15.63 -8.97 13.89
C GLN A 360 14.42 -9.13 14.81
N THR A 361 13.25 -8.76 14.32
CA THR A 361 11.98 -8.81 15.07
C THR A 361 11.48 -10.25 15.30
N TRP A 362 11.87 -11.21 14.45
CA TRP A 362 11.53 -12.63 14.64
C TRP A 362 12.21 -13.17 15.89
N PRO A 363 11.48 -13.65 16.92
CA PRO A 363 12.07 -13.96 18.21
C PRO A 363 12.82 -15.30 18.24
N ASN A 364 12.31 -16.35 17.55
CA ASN A 364 12.90 -17.69 17.56
C ASN A 364 13.94 -17.83 16.43
N LYS A 365 15.14 -17.34 16.67
CA LYS A 365 16.23 -17.28 15.70
C LYS A 365 17.57 -17.69 16.29
N GLU A 366 18.46 -18.24 15.46
CA GLU A 366 19.88 -18.45 15.78
C GLU A 366 20.77 -17.94 14.64
N LEU A 367 22.00 -17.57 14.96
CA LEU A 367 23.05 -17.24 13.99
C LEU A 367 24.11 -18.33 14.02
N VAL A 368 24.33 -19.01 12.90
CA VAL A 368 25.38 -20.02 12.72
C VAL A 368 26.53 -19.37 11.96
N ILE A 369 27.68 -19.22 12.61
CA ILE A 369 28.88 -18.63 12.04
C ILE A 369 29.92 -19.74 11.79
N ILE A 370 30.27 -19.93 10.52
CA ILE A 370 31.41 -20.80 10.12
C ILE A 370 32.59 -19.88 9.78
N ASP A 371 33.64 -19.96 10.57
CA ASP A 371 34.83 -19.14 10.42
C ASP A 371 36.03 -20.00 9.93
N ASP A 372 36.46 -19.77 8.69
CA ASP A 372 37.64 -20.39 8.05
C ASP A 372 38.89 -19.48 8.10
N GLY A 373 38.84 -18.41 8.90
CA GLY A 373 39.95 -17.46 9.06
C GLY A 373 40.92 -17.81 10.18
N THR A 374 41.80 -16.86 10.50
CA THR A 374 42.77 -16.95 11.62
C THR A 374 42.35 -16.08 12.81
N GLU A 375 41.52 -15.05 12.59
CA GLU A 375 40.95 -14.22 13.67
C GLU A 375 39.97 -15.03 14.53
N ASP A 376 39.82 -14.63 15.78
CA ASP A 376 38.82 -15.19 16.70
C ASP A 376 37.70 -14.17 16.91
N TYR A 377 36.46 -14.59 16.73
CA TYR A 377 35.26 -13.75 16.85
C TYR A 377 34.60 -13.86 18.24
N SER A 378 35.15 -14.64 19.15
CA SER A 378 34.55 -14.93 20.46
C SER A 378 34.30 -13.65 21.26
N ASP A 379 35.29 -12.75 21.33
CA ASP A 379 35.16 -11.49 22.05
C ASP A 379 34.12 -10.57 21.42
N LEU A 380 34.12 -10.47 20.08
CA LEU A 380 33.14 -9.72 19.33
C LEU A 380 31.72 -10.24 19.60
N ILE A 381 31.48 -11.54 19.47
CA ILE A 381 30.19 -12.17 19.71
C ILE A 381 29.72 -11.93 21.15
N SER A 382 30.62 -12.06 22.13
CA SER A 382 30.30 -11.86 23.54
C SER A 382 29.90 -10.43 23.90
N SER A 383 30.23 -9.47 23.03
CA SER A 383 29.83 -8.06 23.22
C SER A 383 28.36 -7.77 22.85
N PHE A 384 27.64 -8.72 22.25
CA PHE A 384 26.24 -8.59 21.88
C PHE A 384 25.30 -9.30 22.85
N ASP A 385 24.12 -8.72 23.09
CA ASP A 385 23.06 -9.31 23.92
C ASP A 385 22.49 -10.62 23.35
N CYS A 386 22.75 -10.91 22.07
CA CYS A 386 22.32 -12.13 21.39
C CYS A 386 23.36 -13.25 21.39
N ALA A 387 24.43 -13.15 22.15
CA ALA A 387 25.53 -14.12 22.18
C ALA A 387 25.07 -15.55 22.47
N ASP A 388 24.04 -15.74 23.29
CA ASP A 388 23.43 -17.03 23.62
C ASP A 388 22.72 -17.70 22.42
N ARG A 389 22.39 -16.92 21.40
CA ARG A 389 21.76 -17.37 20.13
C ARG A 389 22.76 -17.50 18.99
N VAL A 390 24.05 -17.24 19.24
CA VAL A 390 25.11 -17.37 18.23
C VAL A 390 25.83 -18.69 18.39
N ARG A 391 25.80 -19.51 17.34
CA ARG A 391 26.58 -20.73 17.26
C ARG A 391 27.85 -20.49 16.44
N TYR A 392 28.97 -20.24 17.10
CA TYR A 392 30.25 -19.97 16.48
C TYR A 392 31.07 -21.25 16.34
N ILE A 393 31.52 -21.52 15.11
CA ILE A 393 32.31 -22.70 14.74
C ILE A 393 33.57 -22.22 14.04
N LYS A 394 34.68 -22.27 14.79
CA LYS A 394 36.01 -21.99 14.30
C LYS A 394 36.60 -23.24 13.67
N LEU A 395 36.89 -23.17 12.36
CA LEU A 395 37.53 -24.29 11.67
C LEU A 395 39.05 -24.30 11.92
N GLN A 396 39.62 -25.49 11.95
CA GLN A 396 41.08 -25.67 11.90
C GLN A 396 41.54 -25.48 10.42
N PRO A 397 42.69 -24.86 10.21
CA PRO A 397 43.23 -24.70 8.85
C PRO A 397 43.28 -26.03 8.11
N ALA A 398 42.44 -26.21 7.10
CA ALA A 398 42.42 -27.40 6.25
C ALA A 398 43.34 -27.21 5.04
N ASN A 399 43.93 -28.32 4.59
CA ASN A 399 44.70 -28.33 3.36
C ASN A 399 44.30 -29.52 2.46
N PRO A 400 43.59 -29.30 1.32
CA PRO A 400 43.22 -27.99 0.74
C PRO A 400 42.12 -27.28 1.57
N ARG A 401 42.04 -25.95 1.44
CA ARG A 401 40.94 -25.17 2.02
C ARG A 401 39.58 -25.58 1.42
N LEU A 402 38.54 -25.55 2.27
CA LEU A 402 37.17 -25.76 1.81
C LEU A 402 36.75 -24.66 0.84
N SER A 403 35.98 -25.01 -0.17
CA SER A 403 35.31 -24.04 -1.06
C SER A 403 34.18 -23.33 -0.32
N LEU A 404 33.75 -22.16 -0.82
CA LEU A 404 32.64 -21.41 -0.24
C LEU A 404 31.35 -22.24 -0.19
N GLY A 405 31.09 -23.07 -1.22
CA GLY A 405 29.93 -23.97 -1.23
C GLY A 405 29.99 -25.03 -0.15
N GLU A 406 31.19 -25.59 0.15
CA GLU A 406 31.37 -26.55 1.25
C GLU A 406 31.19 -25.89 2.62
N LEU A 407 31.71 -24.69 2.81
CA LEU A 407 31.50 -23.91 4.05
C LEU A 407 30.02 -23.58 4.28
N ARG A 408 29.28 -23.21 3.23
CA ARG A 408 27.84 -22.98 3.29
C ARG A 408 27.06 -24.27 3.57
N ASN A 409 27.48 -25.41 3.01
CA ASN A 409 26.88 -26.70 3.32
C ASN A 409 27.09 -27.05 4.81
N LEU A 410 28.28 -26.81 5.34
CA LEU A 410 28.55 -27.00 6.76
C LEU A 410 27.66 -26.12 7.62
N SER A 411 27.41 -24.86 7.23
CA SER A 411 26.50 -23.99 7.98
C SER A 411 25.04 -24.51 7.95
N ILE A 412 24.59 -25.13 6.86
CA ILE A 412 23.28 -25.78 6.78
C ILE A 412 23.24 -27.03 7.70
N GLU A 413 24.31 -27.81 7.74
CA GLU A 413 24.39 -29.00 8.60
C GLU A 413 24.31 -28.63 10.08
N GLU A 414 25.03 -27.61 10.50
CA GLU A 414 25.11 -27.10 11.85
C GLU A 414 23.86 -26.34 12.31
N ALA A 415 23.03 -25.86 11.37
CA ALA A 415 21.78 -25.21 11.68
C ALA A 415 20.79 -26.13 12.39
N ARG A 416 20.09 -25.60 13.40
CA ARG A 416 19.05 -26.33 14.15
C ARG A 416 17.65 -25.98 13.70
N GLY A 417 17.51 -24.83 13.02
CA GLY A 417 16.23 -24.31 12.57
C GLY A 417 15.59 -25.15 11.48
N GLU A 418 14.26 -25.13 11.46
CA GLU A 418 13.45 -25.66 10.35
C GLU A 418 13.66 -24.83 9.08
N TRP A 419 13.91 -23.55 9.24
CA TRP A 419 14.21 -22.61 8.16
C TRP A 419 15.64 -22.13 8.25
N CYS A 420 16.26 -21.98 7.08
CA CYS A 420 17.60 -21.43 6.92
C CYS A 420 17.52 -20.16 6.07
N VAL A 421 18.33 -19.15 6.39
CA VAL A 421 18.44 -17.93 5.59
C VAL A 421 19.90 -17.56 5.37
N GLN A 422 20.24 -17.24 4.11
CA GLN A 422 21.60 -16.75 3.78
C GLN A 422 21.86 -15.41 4.49
N TRP A 423 23.01 -15.34 5.18
CA TRP A 423 23.41 -14.19 5.99
C TRP A 423 24.89 -13.88 5.77
N ASP A 424 25.20 -13.08 4.74
CA ASP A 424 26.58 -12.73 4.40
C ASP A 424 27.15 -11.73 5.43
N ASP A 425 28.46 -11.79 5.72
CA ASP A 425 29.12 -11.00 6.77
C ASP A 425 29.31 -9.51 6.42
N ASP A 426 29.12 -9.14 5.14
CA ASP A 426 29.41 -7.83 4.58
C ASP A 426 28.17 -7.07 4.06
N GLU A 427 26.97 -7.48 4.48
CA GLU A 427 25.72 -6.89 4.00
C GLU A 427 24.90 -6.32 5.17
N TRP A 428 23.93 -5.44 4.89
CA TRP A 428 23.02 -4.90 5.87
C TRP A 428 21.59 -5.47 5.69
N TYR A 429 20.92 -5.76 6.82
CA TYR A 429 19.63 -6.45 6.88
C TYR A 429 18.63 -5.67 7.71
N HIS A 430 17.45 -5.39 7.13
CA HIS A 430 16.36 -4.72 7.84
C HIS A 430 15.82 -5.61 8.98
N PRO A 431 15.44 -5.03 10.14
CA PRO A 431 14.95 -5.79 11.30
C PRO A 431 13.76 -6.72 11.03
N GLU A 432 12.89 -6.40 10.09
CA GLU A 432 11.70 -7.20 9.74
C GLU A 432 11.97 -8.26 8.65
N ARG A 433 13.21 -8.40 8.17
CA ARG A 433 13.51 -9.29 7.05
C ARG A 433 13.06 -10.72 7.28
N LEU A 434 13.38 -11.32 8.43
CA LEU A 434 13.05 -12.72 8.73
C LEU A 434 11.53 -12.94 8.74
N ALA A 435 10.80 -12.08 9.44
CA ALA A 435 9.35 -12.17 9.56
C ALA A 435 8.66 -12.05 8.21
N ILE A 436 9.03 -11.02 7.41
CA ILE A 436 8.41 -10.78 6.11
C ILE A 436 8.69 -11.92 5.12
N GLN A 437 9.93 -12.42 5.05
CA GLN A 437 10.27 -13.50 4.12
C GLN A 437 9.62 -14.83 4.49
N LEU A 438 9.54 -15.16 5.79
CA LEU A 438 8.85 -16.36 6.25
C LEU A 438 7.35 -16.30 5.97
N ASN A 439 6.72 -15.17 6.29
CA ASN A 439 5.30 -14.96 6.03
C ASN A 439 4.95 -15.04 4.54
N ALA A 440 5.80 -14.47 3.67
CA ALA A 440 5.60 -14.57 2.23
C ALA A 440 5.67 -16.02 1.73
N ALA A 441 6.57 -16.84 2.26
CA ALA A 441 6.67 -18.26 1.94
C ALA A 441 5.43 -19.04 2.42
N ALA A 442 4.98 -18.77 3.65
CA ALA A 442 3.79 -19.38 4.23
C ALA A 442 2.50 -19.03 3.46
N GLN A 443 2.31 -17.74 3.12
CA GLN A 443 1.15 -17.29 2.33
C GLN A 443 1.10 -17.88 0.91
N ALA A 444 2.27 -18.15 0.32
CA ALA A 444 2.36 -18.76 -1.00
C ALA A 444 2.35 -20.30 -0.95
N ASP A 445 2.27 -20.89 0.24
CA ASP A 445 2.37 -22.34 0.50
C ASP A 445 3.60 -22.97 -0.20
N VAL A 446 4.76 -22.33 -0.04
CA VAL A 446 6.04 -22.78 -0.60
C VAL A 446 7.13 -22.82 0.47
N GLY A 447 8.16 -23.64 0.24
CA GLY A 447 9.25 -23.81 1.18
C GLY A 447 10.43 -22.85 0.98
N ALA A 448 10.32 -21.78 0.17
CA ALA A 448 11.38 -20.80 0.04
C ALA A 448 10.88 -19.41 -0.37
N SER A 449 11.65 -18.38 0.03
CA SER A 449 11.44 -16.98 -0.38
C SER A 449 12.77 -16.28 -0.68
N ALA A 450 12.75 -15.32 -1.60
CA ALA A 450 13.91 -14.50 -1.91
C ALA A 450 13.49 -13.12 -2.45
N LEU A 451 14.40 -12.13 -2.41
CA LEU A 451 14.17 -10.80 -2.98
C LEU A 451 14.66 -10.76 -4.44
N LYS A 452 13.87 -10.14 -5.31
CA LYS A 452 14.28 -9.82 -6.67
C LYS A 452 15.05 -8.52 -6.74
N TRP A 453 14.61 -7.54 -5.97
CA TRP A 453 15.18 -6.21 -5.91
C TRP A 453 15.85 -6.00 -4.55
N THR A 454 17.02 -5.37 -4.57
CA THR A 454 17.79 -5.02 -3.38
C THR A 454 18.36 -3.62 -3.54
N LEU A 455 18.66 -2.94 -2.46
CA LEU A 455 19.43 -1.72 -2.52
C LEU A 455 20.92 -2.06 -2.73
N MET A 456 21.58 -1.26 -3.53
CA MET A 456 23.01 -1.29 -3.78
C MET A 456 23.61 -0.01 -3.23
N HIS A 457 24.49 -0.11 -2.25
CA HIS A 457 25.24 0.99 -1.70
C HIS A 457 26.70 0.87 -2.11
N VAL A 458 27.17 1.79 -2.97
CA VAL A 458 28.53 1.78 -3.51
C VAL A 458 29.27 3.00 -2.97
N LYS A 459 30.24 2.78 -2.11
CA LYS A 459 31.11 3.84 -1.59
C LYS A 459 32.18 4.17 -2.65
N GLU A 460 32.17 5.41 -3.17
CA GLU A 460 33.11 5.84 -4.20
C GLU A 460 34.39 6.41 -3.61
N ASN A 461 34.27 7.28 -2.60
CA ASN A 461 35.35 7.89 -1.83
C ASN A 461 34.89 8.10 -0.39
N SER A 462 35.69 8.69 0.47
CA SER A 462 35.33 8.97 1.87
C SER A 462 34.02 9.76 2.02
N ASP A 463 33.65 10.60 1.06
CA ASP A 463 32.54 11.54 1.15
C ASP A 463 31.44 11.32 0.09
N GLU A 464 31.66 10.43 -0.88
CA GLU A 464 30.69 10.19 -1.96
C GLU A 464 30.26 8.72 -1.99
N SER A 465 28.97 8.49 -1.86
CA SER A 465 28.36 7.17 -2.03
C SER A 465 27.18 7.24 -3.00
N LEU A 466 27.00 6.16 -3.77
CA LEU A 466 25.88 5.99 -4.68
C LEU A 466 24.96 4.90 -4.13
N THR A 467 23.68 5.22 -3.90
CA THR A 467 22.67 4.24 -3.51
C THR A 467 21.59 4.16 -4.57
N PHE A 468 21.30 2.94 -5.01
CA PHE A 468 20.28 2.71 -6.03
C PHE A 468 19.63 1.33 -5.88
N ARG A 469 18.46 1.17 -6.46
CA ARG A 469 17.72 -0.10 -6.50
C ARG A 469 18.23 -0.97 -7.66
N GLY A 470 18.72 -2.17 -7.35
CA GLY A 470 19.24 -3.14 -8.32
C GLY A 470 18.31 -4.32 -8.57
N ASP A 471 18.08 -4.67 -9.85
CA ASP A 471 17.32 -5.86 -10.27
C ASP A 471 18.27 -7.06 -10.44
N SER A 472 17.99 -8.17 -9.76
CA SER A 472 18.75 -9.42 -9.90
C SER A 472 18.28 -10.33 -11.03
N GLY A 473 17.20 -9.96 -11.72
CA GLY A 473 16.57 -10.75 -12.78
C GLY A 473 15.53 -11.74 -12.22
N ILE A 474 15.96 -12.87 -11.70
CA ILE A 474 15.04 -13.88 -11.10
C ILE A 474 14.91 -13.63 -9.59
N ALA A 475 15.99 -13.77 -8.86
CA ALA A 475 16.07 -13.53 -7.41
C ALA A 475 17.53 -13.25 -7.02
N THR A 476 17.75 -12.61 -5.87
CA THR A 476 19.09 -12.36 -5.31
C THR A 476 19.48 -13.53 -4.40
N PRO A 477 20.48 -14.36 -4.74
CA PRO A 477 20.83 -15.54 -3.95
C PRO A 477 21.17 -15.25 -2.49
N GLY A 478 21.89 -14.16 -2.19
CA GLY A 478 22.23 -13.75 -0.82
C GLY A 478 21.00 -13.37 0.06
N THR A 479 19.80 -13.32 -0.54
CA THR A 479 18.56 -13.09 0.20
C THR A 479 17.71 -14.35 0.41
N LEU A 480 18.19 -15.51 -0.04
CA LEU A 480 17.43 -16.75 -0.01
C LEU A 480 17.15 -17.20 1.41
N MET A 481 15.87 -17.39 1.73
CA MET A 481 15.35 -18.12 2.89
C MET A 481 14.70 -19.40 2.38
N PHE A 482 14.94 -20.52 3.03
CA PHE A 482 14.45 -21.83 2.57
C PHE A 482 14.22 -22.79 3.74
N ARG A 483 13.28 -23.71 3.60
CA ARG A 483 13.07 -24.80 4.54
C ARG A 483 14.25 -25.75 4.47
N LYS A 484 14.84 -26.10 5.62
CA LYS A 484 15.98 -27.02 5.71
C LYS A 484 15.59 -28.40 5.14
N GLY A 485 16.42 -28.93 4.24
CA GLY A 485 16.21 -30.21 3.58
C GLY A 485 17.51 -30.78 3.05
N ASP A 486 17.43 -31.63 2.00
CA ASP A 486 18.59 -32.33 1.44
C ASP A 486 19.33 -31.53 0.35
N VAL A 487 18.80 -30.38 -0.06
CA VAL A 487 19.45 -29.54 -1.09
C VAL A 487 20.75 -28.98 -0.55
N ARG A 488 21.83 -29.09 -1.33
CA ARG A 488 23.17 -28.63 -0.97
C ARG A 488 23.79 -27.80 -2.07
N TYR A 489 24.71 -26.91 -1.69
CA TYR A 489 25.54 -26.17 -2.64
C TYR A 489 26.40 -27.14 -3.42
N PRO A 490 26.48 -26.99 -4.78
CA PRO A 490 27.35 -27.84 -5.60
C PRO A 490 28.81 -27.48 -5.41
N HIS A 491 29.69 -28.44 -5.66
CA HIS A 491 31.14 -28.23 -5.67
C HIS A 491 31.57 -27.48 -6.96
N LEU A 492 31.30 -26.18 -7.01
CA LEU A 492 31.65 -25.30 -8.13
C LEU A 492 32.52 -24.14 -7.64
N ALA A 493 33.48 -23.73 -8.47
CA ALA A 493 34.33 -22.60 -8.15
C ALA A 493 33.61 -21.24 -8.26
N ARG A 494 32.53 -21.16 -9.04
CA ARG A 494 31.72 -19.96 -9.26
C ARG A 494 30.27 -20.35 -9.61
N ASN A 495 29.34 -19.46 -9.33
CA ASN A 495 27.88 -19.62 -9.60
C ASN A 495 27.21 -20.77 -8.82
N GLU A 496 27.82 -21.22 -7.73
CA GLU A 496 27.24 -22.19 -6.81
C GLU A 496 25.91 -21.70 -6.24
N ASP A 497 25.80 -20.41 -5.93
CA ASP A 497 24.57 -19.75 -5.44
C ASP A 497 23.41 -19.81 -6.44
N GLY A 498 23.71 -19.58 -7.72
CA GLY A 498 22.69 -19.62 -8.77
C GLY A 498 22.16 -21.03 -9.03
N VAL A 499 23.02 -22.05 -8.87
CA VAL A 499 22.62 -23.46 -8.95
C VAL A 499 21.79 -23.83 -7.73
N PHE A 500 22.27 -23.53 -6.53
CA PHE A 500 21.55 -23.79 -5.27
C PHE A 500 20.15 -23.16 -5.26
N LEU A 501 20.03 -21.91 -5.67
CA LEU A 501 18.74 -21.23 -5.78
C LEU A 501 17.76 -21.96 -6.72
N ARG A 502 18.25 -22.48 -7.86
CA ARG A 502 17.42 -23.26 -8.80
C ARG A 502 16.98 -24.60 -8.21
N ASP A 503 17.87 -25.26 -7.49
CA ASP A 503 17.59 -26.55 -6.86
C ASP A 503 16.61 -26.40 -5.69
N VAL A 504 16.77 -25.35 -4.85
CA VAL A 504 15.80 -24.99 -3.81
C VAL A 504 14.43 -24.69 -4.44
N LYS A 505 14.38 -23.88 -5.51
CA LYS A 505 13.13 -23.58 -6.21
C LYS A 505 12.45 -24.83 -6.75
N ALA A 506 13.21 -25.79 -7.27
CA ALA A 506 12.67 -27.03 -7.84
C ALA A 506 12.11 -27.97 -6.75
N ASN A 507 12.73 -28.01 -5.57
CA ASN A 507 12.38 -28.93 -4.49
C ASN A 507 11.36 -28.36 -3.49
N HIS A 508 11.40 -27.04 -3.23
CA HIS A 508 10.60 -26.40 -2.18
C HIS A 508 9.56 -25.40 -2.72
N GLY A 509 9.57 -25.09 -4.03
CA GLY A 509 8.90 -23.90 -4.54
C GLY A 509 9.62 -22.63 -4.10
N LEU A 510 9.31 -21.48 -4.71
CA LEU A 510 9.95 -20.21 -4.39
C LEU A 510 8.99 -19.06 -4.64
N VAL A 511 8.67 -18.30 -3.61
CA VAL A 511 8.06 -16.97 -3.75
C VAL A 511 9.16 -15.92 -3.88
N VAL A 512 8.99 -14.99 -4.81
CA VAL A 512 10.00 -13.93 -5.06
C VAL A 512 9.36 -12.59 -4.78
N LEU A 513 9.85 -11.90 -3.75
CA LEU A 513 9.39 -10.59 -3.34
C LEU A 513 9.84 -9.53 -4.36
N ASP A 514 8.95 -8.60 -4.66
CA ASP A 514 9.11 -7.58 -5.68
C ASP A 514 9.90 -6.33 -5.20
N GLU A 515 9.84 -5.23 -5.96
CA GLU A 515 10.58 -4.01 -5.66
C GLU A 515 10.12 -3.26 -4.40
N ASN A 516 8.91 -3.53 -3.89
CA ASN A 516 8.41 -2.91 -2.66
C ASN A 516 9.16 -3.41 -1.41
N TYR A 517 9.82 -4.55 -1.52
CA TYR A 517 10.61 -5.17 -0.46
C TYR A 517 12.13 -4.96 -0.61
N SER A 518 12.56 -4.12 -1.55
CA SER A 518 13.99 -3.84 -1.79
C SER A 518 14.71 -3.25 -0.56
N HIS A 519 13.99 -2.57 0.31
CA HIS A 519 14.46 -1.99 1.56
C HIS A 519 14.92 -3.02 2.59
N LEU A 520 14.50 -4.29 2.46
CA LEU A 520 14.85 -5.35 3.42
C LEU A 520 16.32 -5.77 3.37
N PHE A 521 17.05 -5.40 2.31
CA PHE A 521 18.42 -5.85 2.09
C PHE A 521 19.23 -4.82 1.32
N ILE A 522 20.35 -4.39 1.90
CA ILE A 522 21.28 -3.45 1.28
C ILE A 522 22.60 -4.16 1.04
N ARG A 523 23.00 -4.27 -0.23
CA ARG A 523 24.34 -4.74 -0.61
C ARG A 523 25.34 -3.61 -0.52
N VAL A 524 26.40 -3.85 0.25
CA VAL A 524 27.43 -2.84 0.51
C VAL A 524 28.70 -3.16 -0.28
N PHE A 525 29.12 -2.22 -1.13
CA PHE A 525 30.43 -2.30 -1.77
C PHE A 525 31.45 -1.49 -0.97
N HIS A 526 32.41 -2.16 -0.35
CA HIS A 526 33.47 -1.57 0.49
C HIS A 526 34.89 -1.75 -0.09
N GLY A 527 35.00 -2.22 -1.34
CA GLY A 527 36.28 -2.34 -2.05
C GLY A 527 37.04 -3.65 -1.85
N SER A 528 36.75 -4.43 -0.79
CA SER A 528 37.31 -5.77 -0.56
C SER A 528 36.30 -6.90 -0.84
N ASN A 529 35.20 -6.60 -1.53
CA ASN A 529 34.20 -7.58 -1.95
C ASN A 529 34.77 -8.52 -3.03
N THR A 530 34.22 -9.73 -3.12
CA THR A 530 34.55 -10.71 -4.14
C THR A 530 34.26 -10.24 -5.58
N TRP A 531 33.27 -9.33 -5.73
CA TRP A 531 32.83 -8.78 -7.01
C TRP A 531 33.27 -7.32 -7.16
N GLU A 532 33.71 -6.96 -8.40
CA GLU A 532 34.12 -5.60 -8.73
C GLU A 532 32.92 -4.62 -8.80
N LYS A 533 33.21 -3.32 -8.67
CA LYS A 533 32.25 -2.22 -8.74
C LYS A 533 31.35 -2.30 -9.98
N ASP A 534 31.92 -2.68 -11.15
CA ASP A 534 31.16 -2.78 -12.39
C ASP A 534 30.06 -3.84 -12.35
N HIS A 535 30.22 -4.90 -11.55
CA HIS A 535 29.17 -5.89 -11.33
C HIS A 535 27.94 -5.28 -10.60
N PHE A 536 28.16 -4.37 -9.65
CA PHE A 536 27.07 -3.64 -8.97
C PHE A 536 26.37 -2.69 -9.94
N LEU A 537 27.13 -1.92 -10.72
CA LEU A 537 26.58 -0.96 -11.67
C LEU A 537 25.87 -1.63 -12.86
N ALA A 538 26.25 -2.83 -13.25
CA ALA A 538 25.59 -3.59 -14.31
C ALA A 538 24.11 -3.86 -14.03
N ARG A 539 23.68 -3.81 -12.76
CA ARG A 539 22.29 -4.00 -12.37
C ARG A 539 21.37 -2.81 -12.70
N LEU A 540 21.93 -1.64 -13.01
CA LEU A 540 21.18 -0.46 -13.44
C LEU A 540 20.51 -0.61 -14.82
N HIS A 541 21.04 -1.46 -15.69
CA HIS A 541 20.61 -1.57 -17.09
C HIS A 541 20.37 -3.03 -17.53
N ARG A 542 20.11 -3.92 -16.58
CA ARG A 542 19.91 -5.34 -16.87
C ARG A 542 18.67 -5.64 -17.71
N ARG A 543 17.62 -4.81 -17.58
CA ARG A 543 16.40 -4.96 -18.36
C ARG A 543 16.47 -4.13 -19.63
N ALA A 544 16.03 -4.69 -20.76
CA ALA A 544 15.99 -3.98 -22.04
C ALA A 544 15.19 -2.66 -21.97
N VAL A 545 14.17 -2.59 -21.12
CA VAL A 545 13.36 -1.38 -20.90
C VAL A 545 14.09 -0.27 -20.15
N ASP A 546 15.17 -0.58 -19.45
CA ASP A 546 15.97 0.40 -18.70
C ASP A 546 17.09 0.99 -19.56
N TRP A 547 17.42 0.33 -20.67
CA TRP A 547 18.51 0.74 -21.56
C TRP A 547 18.36 2.15 -22.15
N PRO A 548 17.18 2.58 -22.64
CA PRO A 548 17.01 3.94 -23.12
C PRO A 548 17.21 5.00 -22.02
N SER A 549 16.70 4.74 -20.81
CA SER A 549 16.87 5.63 -19.66
C SER A 549 18.33 5.67 -19.19
N TRP A 550 19.02 4.53 -19.21
CA TRP A 550 20.46 4.43 -18.92
C TRP A 550 21.29 5.21 -19.91
N VAL A 551 21.10 5.00 -21.24
CA VAL A 551 21.79 5.71 -22.31
C VAL A 551 21.58 7.21 -22.18
N TRP A 552 20.33 7.64 -21.94
CA TRP A 552 20.00 9.05 -21.77
C TRP A 552 20.72 9.65 -20.56
N SER A 553 20.65 9.03 -19.39
CA SER A 553 21.27 9.53 -18.15
C SER A 553 22.80 9.54 -18.27
N ARG A 554 23.40 8.48 -18.83
CA ARG A 554 24.85 8.30 -18.91
C ARG A 554 25.51 9.16 -19.99
N TRP A 555 24.92 9.17 -21.22
CA TRP A 555 25.59 9.72 -22.40
C TRP A 555 25.07 11.11 -22.80
N ILE A 556 23.81 11.42 -22.54
CA ILE A 556 23.22 12.72 -22.92
C ILE A 556 23.24 13.70 -21.76
N MET A 557 22.84 13.27 -20.57
CA MET A 557 22.79 14.13 -19.39
C MET A 557 24.07 14.11 -18.56
N SER A 558 24.96 13.15 -18.80
CA SER A 558 26.21 12.92 -18.05
C SER A 558 26.00 12.80 -16.52
N ASP A 559 24.79 12.40 -16.10
CA ASP A 559 24.39 12.29 -14.71
C ASP A 559 23.55 11.01 -14.50
N VAL A 560 24.21 9.97 -14.00
CA VAL A 560 23.61 8.64 -13.77
C VAL A 560 22.53 8.68 -12.68
N THR A 561 22.62 9.62 -11.74
CA THR A 561 21.68 9.72 -10.60
C THR A 561 20.26 10.09 -11.03
N ARG A 562 20.08 10.58 -12.25
CA ARG A 562 18.77 10.82 -12.85
C ARG A 562 18.02 9.56 -13.28
N HIS A 563 18.71 8.41 -13.30
CA HIS A 563 18.06 7.15 -13.60
C HIS A 563 17.03 6.79 -12.50
N ARG A 564 15.92 6.15 -12.88
CA ARG A 564 14.84 5.80 -11.96
C ARG A 564 15.26 4.95 -10.74
N ALA A 565 16.32 4.15 -10.90
CA ALA A 565 16.87 3.31 -9.84
C ALA A 565 17.37 4.11 -8.62
N PHE A 566 17.72 5.40 -8.81
CA PHE A 566 18.14 6.31 -7.76
C PHE A 566 16.98 7.05 -7.06
N LYS A 567 15.75 6.89 -7.56
CA LYS A 567 14.55 7.44 -6.89
C LYS A 567 14.08 6.45 -5.84
N LEU A 568 14.62 6.58 -4.65
CA LEU A 568 14.29 5.71 -3.52
C LEU A 568 12.94 6.10 -2.90
N SER A 569 12.18 5.13 -2.42
CA SER A 569 10.97 5.30 -1.62
C SER A 569 11.31 5.75 -0.19
N SER A 570 10.31 6.19 0.59
CA SER A 570 10.52 6.54 2.01
C SER A 570 11.11 5.37 2.80
N ARG A 571 10.57 4.16 2.64
CA ARG A 571 11.08 2.94 3.32
C ARG A 571 12.54 2.65 2.96
N GLU A 572 12.92 2.87 1.71
CA GLU A 572 14.32 2.68 1.28
C GLU A 572 15.25 3.75 1.85
N HIS A 573 14.77 4.99 1.99
CA HIS A 573 15.53 6.04 2.67
C HIS A 573 15.68 5.75 4.17
N ASP A 574 14.63 5.29 4.82
CA ASP A 574 14.65 4.93 6.24
C ASP A 574 15.65 3.80 6.50
N SER A 575 15.64 2.74 5.66
CA SER A 575 16.61 1.65 5.74
C SER A 575 18.06 2.11 5.49
N LEU A 576 18.26 3.05 4.54
CA LEU A 576 19.58 3.63 4.29
C LEU A 576 20.07 4.44 5.48
N GLN A 577 19.21 5.20 6.15
CA GLN A 577 19.56 5.94 7.36
C GLN A 577 19.91 4.99 8.51
N GLN A 578 19.13 3.93 8.72
CA GLN A 578 19.41 2.91 9.74
C GLN A 578 20.76 2.24 9.46
N MET A 579 21.02 1.82 8.22
CA MET A 579 22.30 1.26 7.81
C MET A 579 23.47 2.22 8.13
N THR A 580 23.36 3.49 7.72
CA THR A 580 24.41 4.49 7.97
C THR A 580 24.69 4.61 9.47
N HIS A 581 23.64 4.63 10.28
CA HIS A 581 23.77 4.72 11.73
C HIS A 581 24.43 3.48 12.37
N SER A 582 24.15 2.27 11.85
CA SER A 582 24.82 1.03 12.28
C SER A 582 26.32 1.07 11.96
N PHE A 583 26.69 1.53 10.76
CA PHE A 583 28.12 1.67 10.40
C PHE A 583 28.84 2.77 11.20
N ASP A 584 28.20 3.89 11.49
CA ASP A 584 28.79 4.96 12.29
C ASP A 584 29.04 4.49 13.74
N ARG A 585 28.07 3.83 14.35
CA ARG A 585 28.25 3.20 15.69
C ARG A 585 29.40 2.20 15.72
N SER A 586 29.52 1.38 14.66
CA SER A 586 30.63 0.41 14.54
C SER A 586 31.99 1.10 14.46
N ASN A 587 32.11 2.19 13.69
CA ASN A 587 33.35 2.95 13.57
C ASN A 587 33.74 3.68 14.86
N GLU A 588 32.78 4.21 15.61
CA GLU A 588 33.04 4.85 16.92
C GLU A 588 33.57 3.85 17.95
N LEU A 589 33.05 2.62 17.97
CA LEU A 589 33.50 1.56 18.89
C LEU A 589 34.92 1.05 18.59
N VAL A 590 35.35 1.13 17.32
CA VAL A 590 36.72 0.74 16.88
C VAL A 590 37.74 1.83 17.20
N SER A 591 37.30 3.08 17.39
CA SER A 591 38.16 4.24 17.72
C SER A 591 38.38 4.46 19.22
N LEU A 592 37.70 3.70 20.08
CA LEU A 592 37.85 3.66 21.54
C LEU A 592 38.69 2.45 21.99
#